data_9551ffce9bedd78c087c7d12fd4433bb
#
_entry.id   9551ffce9bedd78c087c7d12fd4433bb
#
_cell.length_a   1.000
_cell.length_b   1.000
_cell.length_c   1.000
_cell.angle_alpha   90.00
_cell.angle_beta   90.00
_cell.angle_gamma   90.00
#
_symmetry.space_group_name_H-M   'P 1'
#
loop_
_entity.id
_entity.type
_entity.pdbx_description
1 polymer ?
#
loop_
_entity_poly.entity_id
_entity_poly.type
_entity_poly.pdbx_seq_one_letter_code
_entity_poly.pdbx_strand_id
1 'polypeptide(L)'
;MNSPRSAPFHRWFGTLLLGGLLACCVGPASAKPDPAGVANTVFLDETGVKNLRLQTVEAEEQVFEETLFALGRIEVLPGHRSVVSSRIAGRVVQVYAQPDHAVKAGEPLVIIESRQPGEPPPQITLTAPRDGLVIELAVAPGDPVSPDKPLLAIVDLSTVYALARVPEHLAEKLLRGQAVRVTSPGWPGEAWETKIEHLGALADPASGTLEVACHVNNEGTWLRPGMRAEFNVVTQKRADVMAVPREAVQGDGAERFLYVADDGIPNAFVKVPVVVGAVNGRSVEIKEGLLPGDKVVTTGAYSLAFAGKGSVSLKEALDAAHGHEHNEDGSEVSKDQKAAGHTEGDGHDHGGSSRKLSGLTLFSLIGNGVLLVLLVIATLRRKPATEDAPDASSTKPTSGGADRAE
;
A
#
# COMPACT_ATOMS: atom_id res chain seq x y z
N MET A 1 -60.58 26.52 -24.18
CA MET A 1 -60.91 27.94 -24.45
C MET A 1 -59.63 28.73 -24.43
N ASN A 2 -59.44 29.37 -25.62
CA ASN A 2 -58.48 30.42 -25.96
C ASN A 2 -56.99 30.08 -26.14
N SER A 3 -56.69 29.77 -27.38
CA SER A 3 -55.53 30.13 -28.19
C SER A 3 -55.74 31.54 -28.82
N PRO A 4 -54.87 32.11 -29.65
CA PRO A 4 -53.45 32.41 -29.71
C PRO A 4 -53.15 33.88 -30.05
N ARG A 5 -51.92 34.32 -30.15
CA ARG A 5 -51.58 35.47 -31.05
C ARG A 5 -50.13 35.41 -31.58
N SER A 6 -50.10 35.44 -32.85
CA SER A 6 -49.12 35.49 -33.94
C SER A 6 -48.29 36.78 -34.02
N ALA A 7 -47.05 36.68 -34.44
CA ALA A 7 -46.16 37.38 -35.38
C ALA A 7 -46.27 38.92 -35.58
N PRO A 8 -45.21 39.65 -36.09
CA PRO A 8 -44.71 39.37 -37.44
C PRO A 8 -43.17 39.65 -37.69
N PHE A 9 -42.69 39.02 -38.76
CA PHE A 9 -41.69 39.36 -39.78
C PHE A 9 -41.27 40.85 -39.94
N HIS A 10 -39.91 41.05 -39.96
CA HIS A 10 -39.34 42.10 -40.80
C HIS A 10 -38.06 41.57 -41.48
N ARG A 11 -38.18 41.45 -42.83
CA ARG A 11 -37.08 41.35 -43.80
C ARG A 11 -36.43 42.72 -43.92
N TRP A 12 -35.08 42.77 -43.94
CA TRP A 12 -34.38 43.80 -44.71
C TRP A 12 -33.19 43.19 -45.44
N PHE A 13 -33.13 43.58 -46.72
CA PHE A 13 -32.20 43.24 -47.78
C PHE A 13 -30.92 44.04 -47.68
N GLY A 14 -29.80 43.41 -48.15
CA GLY A 14 -28.82 44.12 -48.99
C GLY A 14 -27.53 44.52 -48.25
N THR A 15 -26.40 43.89 -48.52
CA THR A 15 -25.44 44.43 -49.49
C THR A 15 -24.25 43.48 -49.64
N LEU A 16 -23.98 43.10 -50.88
CA LEU A 16 -22.73 42.46 -51.33
C LEU A 16 -21.56 43.41 -51.14
N LEU A 17 -20.47 42.92 -50.53
CA LEU A 17 -19.15 43.49 -50.75
C LEU A 17 -18.08 42.40 -50.84
N LEU A 18 -17.59 42.27 -52.05
CA LEU A 18 -16.45 41.53 -52.55
C LEU A 18 -15.18 42.01 -51.83
N GLY A 19 -14.40 41.12 -51.23
CA GLY A 19 -13.14 41.53 -50.55
C GLY A 19 -12.24 40.38 -50.21
N GLY A 20 -11.32 40.02 -51.10
CA GLY A 20 -9.97 39.65 -50.79
C GLY A 20 -9.70 38.31 -50.06
N LEU A 21 -9.47 37.27 -50.86
CA LEU A 21 -8.83 36.02 -50.44
C LEU A 21 -7.35 36.31 -50.06
N LEU A 22 -7.06 36.50 -48.77
CA LEU A 22 -5.67 36.51 -48.26
C LEU A 22 -5.44 35.14 -47.62
N ALA A 23 -4.86 34.21 -48.38
CA ALA A 23 -4.35 32.94 -47.87
C ALA A 23 -3.14 33.22 -47.00
N CYS A 24 -3.35 33.31 -45.68
CA CYS A 24 -2.28 33.27 -44.71
C CYS A 24 -1.81 31.81 -44.59
N CYS A 25 -0.69 31.48 -45.21
CA CYS A 25 0.10 30.28 -44.91
C CYS A 25 0.61 30.43 -43.47
N VAL A 26 -0.14 29.89 -42.49
CA VAL A 26 0.38 29.62 -41.18
C VAL A 26 1.21 28.36 -41.32
N GLY A 27 2.53 28.53 -41.46
CA GLY A 27 3.48 27.42 -41.31
C GLY A 27 3.37 26.85 -39.90
N PRO A 28 3.70 25.57 -39.70
CA PRO A 28 3.72 24.99 -38.36
C PRO A 28 4.71 25.79 -37.50
N ALA A 29 4.20 26.46 -36.48
CA ALA A 29 5.02 27.10 -35.49
C ALA A 29 5.78 25.99 -34.74
N SER A 30 7.06 25.87 -35.03
CA SER A 30 7.97 25.06 -34.23
C SER A 30 7.96 25.63 -32.81
N ALA A 31 7.22 25.00 -31.92
CA ALA A 31 7.21 25.36 -30.51
C ALA A 31 8.61 25.15 -29.97
N LYS A 32 9.28 26.23 -29.55
CA LYS A 32 10.52 26.13 -28.78
C LYS A 32 10.23 25.31 -27.52
N PRO A 33 11.07 24.32 -27.17
CA PRO A 33 10.92 23.62 -25.92
C PRO A 33 10.97 24.60 -24.76
N ASP A 34 10.01 24.49 -23.86
CA ASP A 34 9.94 25.34 -22.66
C ASP A 34 11.12 24.97 -21.75
N PRO A 35 12.04 25.89 -21.42
CA PRO A 35 13.19 25.60 -20.57
C PRO A 35 12.81 25.08 -19.17
N ALA A 36 11.59 25.37 -18.72
CA ALA A 36 11.04 24.80 -17.48
C ALA A 36 10.73 23.30 -17.61
N GLY A 37 10.36 22.82 -18.81
CA GLY A 37 10.13 21.39 -19.08
C GLY A 37 11.40 20.56 -18.98
N VAL A 38 12.51 21.09 -19.46
CA VAL A 38 13.81 20.39 -19.46
C VAL A 38 14.35 20.15 -18.05
N ALA A 39 14.15 21.10 -17.14
CA ALA A 39 14.61 21.00 -15.75
C ALA A 39 13.90 19.87 -14.97
N ASN A 40 12.72 19.45 -15.42
CA ASN A 40 11.90 18.44 -14.79
C ASN A 40 11.91 17.09 -15.53
N THR A 41 12.72 16.93 -16.58
CA THR A 41 12.78 15.72 -17.39
C THR A 41 14.03 14.90 -17.06
N VAL A 42 13.82 13.62 -16.83
CA VAL A 42 14.90 12.63 -16.63
C VAL A 42 15.10 11.86 -17.93
N PHE A 43 16.29 11.91 -18.48
CA PHE A 43 16.69 11.16 -19.68
C PHE A 43 17.49 9.94 -19.26
N LEU A 44 17.13 8.78 -19.79
CA LEU A 44 17.84 7.53 -19.54
C LEU A 44 18.22 6.88 -20.88
N ASP A 45 19.33 6.14 -20.86
CA ASP A 45 19.64 5.18 -21.91
C ASP A 45 18.81 3.89 -21.72
N GLU A 46 18.78 3.01 -22.72
CA GLU A 46 18.08 1.72 -22.61
C GLU A 46 18.57 0.86 -21.45
N THR A 47 19.85 0.97 -21.11
CA THR A 47 20.45 0.25 -20.01
C THR A 47 19.94 0.74 -18.67
N GLY A 48 19.78 2.05 -18.52
CA GLY A 48 19.19 2.70 -17.36
C GLY A 48 17.74 2.27 -17.13
N VAL A 49 16.92 2.27 -18.19
CA VAL A 49 15.51 1.82 -18.13
C VAL A 49 15.43 0.36 -17.67
N LYS A 50 16.28 -0.53 -18.24
CA LYS A 50 16.33 -1.95 -17.87
C LYS A 50 16.83 -2.16 -16.45
N ASN A 51 17.86 -1.44 -16.02
CA ASN A 51 18.42 -1.54 -14.67
C ASN A 51 17.44 -1.06 -13.59
N LEU A 52 16.70 0.00 -13.86
CA LEU A 52 15.67 0.51 -12.97
C LEU A 52 14.37 -0.30 -13.03
N ARG A 53 14.25 -1.23 -13.99
CA ARG A 53 13.06 -2.06 -14.22
C ARG A 53 11.79 -1.23 -14.35
N LEU A 54 11.89 -0.12 -15.10
CA LEU A 54 10.77 0.80 -15.25
C LEU A 54 9.59 0.11 -15.94
N GLN A 55 8.42 0.29 -15.36
CA GLN A 55 7.14 -0.14 -15.95
C GLN A 55 6.22 1.05 -15.98
N THR A 56 5.46 1.17 -17.06
CA THR A 56 4.48 2.23 -17.24
C THR A 56 3.09 1.64 -17.36
N VAL A 57 2.10 2.39 -16.92
CA VAL A 57 0.68 2.11 -17.08
C VAL A 57 0.03 3.33 -17.71
N GLU A 58 -0.84 3.12 -18.66
CA GLU A 58 -1.62 4.19 -19.26
C GLU A 58 -2.65 4.72 -18.26
N ALA A 59 -2.73 6.03 -18.15
CA ALA A 59 -3.69 6.69 -17.27
C ALA A 59 -5.05 6.73 -17.94
N GLU A 60 -6.03 6.12 -17.32
CA GLU A 60 -7.40 6.01 -17.82
C GLU A 60 -8.41 6.41 -16.75
N GLU A 61 -9.54 6.90 -17.18
CA GLU A 61 -10.70 7.05 -16.32
C GLU A 61 -11.30 5.68 -16.01
N GLN A 62 -11.44 5.36 -14.74
CA GLN A 62 -11.92 4.06 -14.29
C GLN A 62 -12.89 4.18 -13.11
N VAL A 63 -13.54 3.05 -12.78
CA VAL A 63 -14.35 2.98 -11.57
C VAL A 63 -13.42 2.99 -10.36
N PHE A 64 -13.50 4.05 -9.58
CA PHE A 64 -12.73 4.22 -8.35
C PHE A 64 -13.55 3.81 -7.13
N GLU A 65 -13.00 2.90 -6.34
CA GLU A 65 -13.62 2.45 -5.08
C GLU A 65 -12.98 3.22 -3.92
N GLU A 66 -13.77 4.04 -3.26
CA GLU A 66 -13.36 4.60 -1.97
C GLU A 66 -13.45 3.51 -0.92
N THR A 67 -12.36 3.30 -0.18
CA THR A 67 -12.29 2.24 0.82
C THR A 67 -12.00 2.81 2.21
N LEU A 68 -12.63 2.21 3.21
CA LEU A 68 -12.30 2.40 4.60
C LEU A 68 -11.42 1.24 5.05
N PHE A 69 -10.23 1.57 5.54
CA PHE A 69 -9.31 0.58 6.08
C PHE A 69 -9.60 0.32 7.56
N ALA A 70 -9.63 -0.95 7.95
CA ALA A 70 -9.75 -1.36 9.34
C ALA A 70 -8.86 -2.58 9.62
N LEU A 71 -8.47 -2.72 10.87
CA LEU A 71 -7.76 -3.90 11.36
C LEU A 71 -8.72 -4.80 12.14
N GLY A 72 -8.41 -6.09 12.16
CA GLY A 72 -9.19 -7.04 12.91
C GLY A 72 -8.54 -8.41 13.01
N ARG A 73 -9.36 -9.41 13.21
CA ARG A 73 -8.89 -10.80 13.37
C ARG A 73 -9.90 -11.80 12.79
N ILE A 74 -9.39 -12.98 12.55
CA ILE A 74 -10.20 -14.15 12.17
C ILE A 74 -10.64 -14.84 13.45
N GLU A 75 -11.92 -15.21 13.50
CA GLU A 75 -12.51 -15.97 14.59
C GLU A 75 -13.33 -17.17 14.08
N VAL A 76 -13.69 -18.04 14.99
CA VAL A 76 -14.58 -19.16 14.65
C VAL A 76 -15.98 -18.62 14.44
N LEU A 77 -16.62 -19.02 13.35
CA LEU A 77 -18.02 -18.67 13.11
C LEU A 77 -18.89 -19.20 14.26
N PRO A 78 -19.77 -18.36 14.85
CA PRO A 78 -20.74 -18.82 15.85
C PRO A 78 -21.49 -20.05 15.34
N GLY A 79 -21.59 -21.10 16.19
CA GLY A 79 -22.19 -22.37 15.81
C GLY A 79 -21.27 -23.36 15.06
N HIS A 80 -20.07 -22.97 14.65
CA HIS A 80 -19.06 -23.85 14.04
C HIS A 80 -18.08 -24.46 15.06
N ARG A 81 -18.20 -24.12 16.32
CA ARG A 81 -17.47 -24.76 17.44
C ARG A 81 -18.38 -25.75 18.13
N SER A 82 -17.91 -26.99 18.26
CA SER A 82 -18.57 -28.06 19.01
C SER A 82 -17.67 -28.49 20.16
N VAL A 83 -18.23 -28.47 21.36
CA VAL A 83 -17.56 -28.97 22.56
C VAL A 83 -18.05 -30.38 22.83
N VAL A 84 -17.13 -31.32 23.02
CA VAL A 84 -17.44 -32.70 23.38
C VAL A 84 -17.20 -32.87 24.86
N SER A 85 -18.22 -33.26 25.58
CA SER A 85 -18.20 -33.55 27.02
C SER A 85 -18.85 -34.90 27.31
N SER A 86 -18.56 -35.46 28.47
CA SER A 86 -19.19 -36.67 28.94
C SER A 86 -20.48 -36.35 29.73
N ARG A 87 -21.49 -37.23 29.57
CA ARG A 87 -22.71 -37.16 30.41
C ARG A 87 -22.57 -37.97 31.67
N ILE A 88 -21.53 -38.80 31.79
CA ILE A 88 -21.31 -39.67 32.96
C ILE A 88 -19.96 -39.37 33.60
N ALA A 89 -19.88 -39.64 34.92
CA ALA A 89 -18.62 -39.68 35.60
C ALA A 89 -17.88 -41.00 35.29
N GLY A 90 -16.58 -40.90 35.06
CA GLY A 90 -15.79 -42.06 34.67
C GLY A 90 -14.30 -41.79 34.63
N ARG A 91 -13.59 -42.63 33.90
CA ARG A 91 -12.17 -42.52 33.60
C ARG A 91 -11.94 -42.67 32.11
N VAL A 92 -11.05 -41.92 31.53
CA VAL A 92 -10.62 -42.08 30.14
C VAL A 92 -9.83 -43.36 30.01
N VAL A 93 -10.29 -44.24 29.13
CA VAL A 93 -9.60 -45.51 28.79
C VAL A 93 -8.65 -45.26 27.62
N GLN A 94 -9.17 -44.66 26.57
CA GLN A 94 -8.42 -44.41 25.35
C GLN A 94 -8.82 -43.08 24.70
N VAL A 95 -7.84 -42.41 24.10
CA VAL A 95 -8.03 -41.18 23.32
C VAL A 95 -7.53 -41.46 21.90
N TYR A 96 -8.40 -41.27 20.92
CA TYR A 96 -8.09 -41.35 19.49
C TYR A 96 -7.86 -40.00 18.88
N ALA A 97 -8.55 -38.98 19.41
CA ALA A 97 -8.42 -37.61 18.94
C ALA A 97 -7.00 -37.08 19.16
N GLN A 98 -6.50 -36.36 18.18
CA GLN A 98 -5.21 -35.64 18.28
C GLN A 98 -5.44 -34.19 17.99
N PRO A 99 -4.76 -33.26 18.73
CA PRO A 99 -4.81 -31.84 18.39
C PRO A 99 -4.38 -31.58 16.94
N ASP A 100 -5.00 -30.60 16.31
CA ASP A 100 -4.74 -30.20 14.94
C ASP A 100 -5.03 -31.26 13.83
N HIS A 101 -5.70 -32.35 14.19
CA HIS A 101 -6.15 -33.37 13.22
C HIS A 101 -7.61 -33.15 12.84
N ALA A 102 -7.90 -33.41 11.56
CA ALA A 102 -9.26 -33.41 11.04
C ALA A 102 -9.99 -34.67 11.43
N VAL A 103 -11.25 -34.54 11.84
CA VAL A 103 -12.14 -35.62 12.20
C VAL A 103 -13.45 -35.52 11.42
N LYS A 104 -14.09 -36.65 11.18
CA LYS A 104 -15.39 -36.73 10.52
C LYS A 104 -16.51 -36.97 11.53
N ALA A 105 -17.72 -36.52 11.21
CA ALA A 105 -18.90 -36.80 12.01
C ALA A 105 -19.06 -38.31 12.26
N GLY A 106 -19.28 -38.68 13.55
CA GLY A 106 -19.37 -40.06 13.96
C GLY A 106 -18.03 -40.76 14.25
N GLU A 107 -16.89 -40.13 13.95
CA GLU A 107 -15.57 -40.73 14.23
C GLU A 107 -15.34 -40.87 15.75
N PRO A 108 -14.80 -41.97 16.26
CA PRO A 108 -14.53 -42.18 17.67
C PRO A 108 -13.39 -41.27 18.15
N LEU A 109 -13.61 -40.56 19.26
CA LEU A 109 -12.67 -39.61 19.82
C LEU A 109 -12.06 -40.05 21.14
N VAL A 110 -12.92 -40.51 22.07
CA VAL A 110 -12.52 -40.89 23.42
C VAL A 110 -13.39 -42.05 23.89
N ILE A 111 -12.78 -43.06 24.55
CA ILE A 111 -13.50 -44.11 25.28
C ILE A 111 -13.42 -43.77 26.78
N ILE A 112 -14.59 -43.77 27.42
CA ILE A 112 -14.75 -43.51 28.85
C ILE A 112 -15.35 -44.77 29.49
N GLU A 113 -14.73 -45.21 30.57
CA GLU A 113 -15.25 -46.24 31.46
C GLU A 113 -16.05 -45.59 32.60
N SER A 114 -17.30 -46.06 32.77
CA SER A 114 -18.17 -45.57 33.84
C SER A 114 -17.69 -45.98 35.24
N ARG A 115 -17.99 -45.15 36.23
CA ARG A 115 -17.84 -45.54 37.64
C ARG A 115 -18.94 -46.46 38.14
N GLN A 116 -19.95 -46.77 37.31
CA GLN A 116 -20.99 -47.70 37.72
C GLN A 116 -20.43 -49.11 37.80
N PRO A 117 -20.87 -49.88 38.82
CA PRO A 117 -20.44 -51.29 38.96
C PRO A 117 -20.93 -52.11 37.75
N GLY A 118 -20.05 -52.98 37.28
CA GLY A 118 -20.27 -53.89 36.16
C GLY A 118 -19.02 -54.75 35.93
N GLU A 119 -19.18 -55.92 35.32
CA GLU A 119 -18.06 -56.80 34.98
C GLU A 119 -18.22 -57.29 33.55
N PRO A 120 -17.50 -56.65 32.57
CA PRO A 120 -16.64 -55.47 32.69
C PRO A 120 -17.43 -54.19 32.95
N PRO A 121 -16.77 -53.12 33.48
CA PRO A 121 -17.43 -51.82 33.64
C PRO A 121 -17.96 -51.27 32.32
N PRO A 122 -19.15 -50.63 32.34
CA PRO A 122 -19.71 -50.07 31.12
C PRO A 122 -18.80 -49.01 30.48
N GLN A 123 -18.57 -49.11 29.18
CA GLN A 123 -17.79 -48.14 28.42
C GLN A 123 -18.68 -47.39 27.44
N ILE A 124 -18.38 -46.10 27.28
CA ILE A 124 -19.03 -45.18 26.33
C ILE A 124 -17.99 -44.62 25.39
N THR A 125 -18.25 -44.72 24.10
CA THR A 125 -17.44 -44.07 23.06
C THR A 125 -18.05 -42.73 22.73
N LEU A 126 -17.30 -41.63 22.95
CA LEU A 126 -17.65 -40.30 22.48
C LEU A 126 -17.19 -40.16 21.04
N THR A 127 -18.08 -39.68 20.18
CA THR A 127 -17.84 -39.51 18.73
C THR A 127 -17.90 -38.01 18.37
N ALA A 128 -17.30 -37.66 17.24
CA ALA A 128 -17.35 -36.32 16.69
C ALA A 128 -18.80 -35.96 16.27
N PRO A 129 -19.34 -34.83 16.76
CA PRO A 129 -20.71 -34.41 16.41
C PRO A 129 -20.81 -33.85 14.98
N ARG A 130 -19.68 -33.44 14.38
CA ARG A 130 -19.56 -32.90 13.04
C ARG A 130 -18.16 -33.12 12.49
N ASP A 131 -17.99 -32.86 11.20
CA ASP A 131 -16.68 -32.74 10.56
C ASP A 131 -15.98 -31.48 11.10
N GLY A 132 -14.66 -31.54 11.24
CA GLY A 132 -13.88 -30.37 11.67
C GLY A 132 -12.48 -30.71 12.16
N LEU A 133 -11.81 -29.73 12.73
CA LEU A 133 -10.47 -29.82 13.28
C LEU A 133 -10.53 -29.84 14.81
N VAL A 134 -9.81 -30.75 15.44
CA VAL A 134 -9.66 -30.77 16.91
C VAL A 134 -8.73 -29.63 17.32
N ILE A 135 -9.25 -28.64 18.06
CA ILE A 135 -8.45 -27.46 18.48
C ILE A 135 -8.02 -27.51 19.95
N GLU A 136 -8.74 -28.25 20.78
CA GLU A 136 -8.48 -28.39 22.20
C GLU A 136 -8.64 -29.86 22.58
N LEU A 137 -7.66 -30.42 23.30
CA LEU A 137 -7.75 -31.74 23.88
C LEU A 137 -7.29 -31.63 25.33
N ALA A 138 -8.25 -31.69 26.25
CA ALA A 138 -8.04 -31.41 27.67
C ALA A 138 -7.99 -32.68 28.53
N VAL A 139 -7.82 -33.86 27.90
CA VAL A 139 -7.82 -35.15 28.59
C VAL A 139 -6.78 -36.10 28.02
N ALA A 140 -6.26 -36.96 28.89
CA ALA A 140 -5.34 -38.07 28.58
C ALA A 140 -5.88 -39.41 29.10
N PRO A 141 -5.40 -40.54 28.58
CA PRO A 141 -5.72 -41.85 29.14
C PRO A 141 -5.42 -41.94 30.64
N GLY A 142 -6.39 -42.38 31.43
CA GLY A 142 -6.31 -42.47 32.88
C GLY A 142 -6.94 -41.27 33.60
N ASP A 143 -7.23 -40.18 32.94
CA ASP A 143 -7.82 -39.00 33.58
C ASP A 143 -9.23 -39.24 34.09
N PRO A 144 -9.61 -38.66 35.25
CA PRO A 144 -10.96 -38.70 35.75
C PRO A 144 -11.83 -37.73 34.95
N VAL A 145 -13.04 -38.19 34.55
CA VAL A 145 -14.03 -37.42 33.84
C VAL A 145 -15.23 -37.13 34.71
N SER A 146 -15.69 -35.89 34.73
CA SER A 146 -16.92 -35.48 35.37
C SER A 146 -17.93 -35.08 34.30
N PRO A 147 -19.27 -35.23 34.57
CA PRO A 147 -20.30 -34.74 33.68
C PRO A 147 -20.09 -33.27 33.36
N ASP A 148 -20.41 -32.88 32.11
CA ASP A 148 -20.41 -31.53 31.59
C ASP A 148 -19.01 -30.81 31.49
N LYS A 149 -17.95 -31.46 32.00
CA LYS A 149 -16.60 -30.95 31.79
C LYS A 149 -16.19 -31.09 30.33
N PRO A 150 -15.76 -30.01 29.65
CA PRO A 150 -15.22 -30.09 28.30
C PRO A 150 -14.01 -31.04 28.24
N LEU A 151 -14.02 -31.98 27.30
CA LEU A 151 -12.91 -32.89 27.07
C LEU A 151 -12.08 -32.50 25.86
N LEU A 152 -12.77 -32.07 24.80
CA LEU A 152 -12.15 -31.59 23.59
C LEU A 152 -13.10 -30.64 22.84
N ALA A 153 -12.56 -29.83 21.94
CA ALA A 153 -13.33 -28.96 21.07
C ALA A 153 -12.97 -29.22 19.61
N ILE A 154 -14.00 -29.23 18.77
CA ILE A 154 -13.90 -29.39 17.31
C ILE A 154 -14.44 -28.13 16.67
N VAL A 155 -13.73 -27.59 15.66
CA VAL A 155 -14.16 -26.45 14.88
C VAL A 155 -14.22 -26.81 13.40
N ASP A 156 -15.26 -26.36 12.76
CA ASP A 156 -15.37 -26.35 11.31
C ASP A 156 -14.81 -25.01 10.81
N LEU A 157 -13.73 -25.09 10.03
CA LEU A 157 -13.03 -23.94 9.46
C LEU A 157 -13.33 -23.70 7.98
N SER A 158 -14.32 -24.36 7.42
CA SER A 158 -14.74 -24.17 6.01
C SER A 158 -15.20 -22.73 5.73
N THR A 159 -15.82 -22.12 6.74
CA THR A 159 -16.15 -20.71 6.77
C THR A 159 -15.68 -20.12 8.09
N VAL A 160 -15.00 -18.99 8.01
CA VAL A 160 -14.51 -18.27 9.19
C VAL A 160 -15.17 -16.91 9.34
N TYR A 161 -15.12 -16.41 10.56
CA TYR A 161 -15.65 -15.11 10.92
C TYR A 161 -14.51 -14.09 10.92
N ALA A 162 -14.57 -13.15 10.00
CA ALA A 162 -13.62 -12.07 9.95
C ALA A 162 -14.22 -10.85 10.65
N LEU A 163 -13.65 -10.44 11.79
CA LEU A 163 -14.11 -9.34 12.63
C LEU A 163 -13.18 -8.15 12.49
N ALA A 164 -13.65 -7.08 11.86
CA ALA A 164 -12.97 -5.80 11.79
C ALA A 164 -13.38 -4.90 12.96
N ARG A 165 -12.45 -4.10 13.46
CA ARG A 165 -12.70 -3.06 14.46
C ARG A 165 -12.62 -1.70 13.80
N VAL A 166 -13.76 -1.05 13.66
CA VAL A 166 -13.87 0.25 13.00
C VAL A 166 -14.15 1.33 14.04
N PRO A 167 -13.39 2.44 14.05
CA PRO A 167 -13.67 3.57 14.93
C PRO A 167 -15.10 4.08 14.77
N GLU A 168 -15.78 4.39 15.89
CA GLU A 168 -17.20 4.75 15.89
C GLU A 168 -17.53 5.98 15.02
N HIS A 169 -16.62 6.95 14.91
CA HIS A 169 -16.81 8.13 14.05
C HIS A 169 -16.84 7.82 12.55
N LEU A 170 -16.46 6.60 12.14
CA LEU A 170 -16.55 6.12 10.76
C LEU A 170 -17.74 5.19 10.54
N ALA A 171 -18.48 4.86 11.59
CA ALA A 171 -19.58 3.90 11.54
C ALA A 171 -20.73 4.34 10.61
N GLU A 172 -20.97 5.64 10.46
CA GLU A 172 -21.96 6.18 9.54
C GLU A 172 -21.76 5.80 8.07
N LYS A 173 -20.51 5.48 7.70
CA LYS A 173 -20.12 5.07 6.34
C LYS A 173 -20.34 3.59 6.09
N LEU A 174 -20.71 2.82 7.10
CA LEU A 174 -20.82 1.37 7.04
C LEU A 174 -22.26 0.94 6.89
N LEU A 175 -22.50 0.09 5.90
CA LEU A 175 -23.81 -0.49 5.66
C LEU A 175 -23.68 -2.01 5.44
N ARG A 176 -24.68 -2.75 5.91
CA ARG A 176 -24.78 -4.19 5.62
C ARG A 176 -24.78 -4.43 4.10
N GLY A 177 -24.06 -5.43 3.65
CA GLY A 177 -23.95 -5.81 2.23
C GLY A 177 -22.87 -5.07 1.45
N GLN A 178 -22.17 -4.08 2.03
CA GLN A 178 -21.02 -3.47 1.38
C GLN A 178 -19.94 -4.49 1.13
N ALA A 179 -19.29 -4.38 -0.03
CA ALA A 179 -18.17 -5.24 -0.39
C ALA A 179 -16.95 -4.98 0.51
N VAL A 180 -16.31 -6.05 0.92
CA VAL A 180 -15.11 -6.01 1.77
C VAL A 180 -14.05 -6.91 1.18
N ARG A 181 -12.85 -6.39 1.05
CA ARG A 181 -11.67 -7.18 0.75
C ARG A 181 -10.91 -7.43 2.04
N VAL A 182 -10.75 -8.70 2.38
CA VAL A 182 -9.99 -9.15 3.56
C VAL A 182 -8.64 -9.67 3.09
N THR A 183 -7.56 -9.23 3.72
CA THR A 183 -6.20 -9.72 3.51
C THR A 183 -5.60 -10.14 4.84
N SER A 184 -4.60 -11.00 4.82
CA SER A 184 -3.89 -11.43 6.03
C SER A 184 -2.39 -11.38 5.81
N PRO A 185 -1.61 -10.81 6.75
CA PRO A 185 -0.15 -10.81 6.67
C PRO A 185 0.46 -12.20 6.60
N GLY A 186 -0.26 -13.23 7.08
CA GLY A 186 0.18 -14.63 6.99
C GLY A 186 0.17 -15.20 5.57
N TRP A 187 -0.56 -14.57 4.65
CA TRP A 187 -0.71 -14.99 3.25
C TRP A 187 -0.59 -13.79 2.32
N PRO A 188 0.63 -13.26 2.15
CA PRO A 188 0.86 -12.11 1.28
C PRO A 188 0.48 -12.42 -0.17
N GLY A 189 -0.31 -11.52 -0.77
CA GLY A 189 -0.79 -11.66 -2.15
C GLY A 189 -2.16 -12.31 -2.28
N GLU A 190 -2.69 -12.95 -1.22
CA GLU A 190 -4.04 -13.50 -1.20
C GLU A 190 -5.05 -12.49 -0.64
N ALA A 191 -6.22 -12.46 -1.24
CA ALA A 191 -7.33 -11.60 -0.81
C ALA A 191 -8.66 -12.35 -0.91
N TRP A 192 -9.47 -12.23 0.13
CA TRP A 192 -10.80 -12.82 0.20
C TRP A 192 -11.84 -11.73 0.03
N GLU A 193 -12.62 -11.84 -1.05
CA GLU A 193 -13.73 -10.93 -1.31
C GLU A 193 -14.96 -11.42 -0.56
N THR A 194 -15.57 -10.51 0.19
CA THR A 194 -16.76 -10.81 1.00
C THR A 194 -17.65 -9.56 1.12
N LYS A 195 -18.61 -9.61 2.03
CA LYS A 195 -19.52 -8.49 2.32
C LYS A 195 -19.71 -8.35 3.82
N ILE A 196 -20.06 -7.14 4.25
CA ILE A 196 -20.50 -6.91 5.63
C ILE A 196 -21.78 -7.71 5.87
N GLU A 197 -21.72 -8.68 6.77
CA GLU A 197 -22.87 -9.47 7.17
C GLU A 197 -23.69 -8.74 8.25
N HIS A 198 -23.01 -8.24 9.26
CA HIS A 198 -23.65 -7.39 10.27
C HIS A 198 -22.64 -6.44 10.95
N LEU A 199 -23.20 -5.40 11.52
CA LEU A 199 -22.50 -4.45 12.37
C LEU A 199 -22.84 -4.80 13.83
N GLY A 200 -21.85 -4.73 14.72
CA GLY A 200 -22.04 -4.96 16.14
C GLY A 200 -23.13 -4.05 16.72
N ALA A 201 -23.95 -4.60 17.58
CA ALA A 201 -25.00 -3.82 18.25
C ALA A 201 -24.45 -2.89 19.34
N LEU A 202 -23.23 -3.14 19.81
CA LEU A 202 -22.57 -2.39 20.88
C LEU A 202 -21.17 -1.97 20.39
N ALA A 203 -20.80 -0.73 20.69
CA ALA A 203 -19.42 -0.30 20.57
C ALA A 203 -18.61 -0.72 21.81
N ASP A 204 -17.36 -1.05 21.64
CA ASP A 204 -16.44 -1.30 22.75
C ASP A 204 -16.03 0.05 23.37
N PRO A 205 -16.42 0.34 24.62
CA PRO A 205 -16.14 1.62 25.25
C PRO A 205 -14.66 1.83 25.58
N ALA A 206 -13.87 0.75 25.63
CA ALA A 206 -12.44 0.84 25.93
C ALA A 206 -11.64 1.28 24.70
N SER A 207 -12.03 0.84 23.53
CA SER A 207 -11.35 1.14 22.25
C SER A 207 -12.07 2.17 21.40
N GLY A 208 -13.34 2.52 21.69
CA GLY A 208 -14.18 3.39 20.86
C GLY A 208 -14.40 2.81 19.45
N THR A 209 -14.49 1.47 19.35
CA THR A 209 -14.66 0.79 18.07
C THR A 209 -15.95 0.01 18.00
N LEU A 210 -16.52 -0.09 16.80
CA LEU A 210 -17.61 -0.97 16.44
C LEU A 210 -17.06 -2.19 15.73
N GLU A 211 -17.58 -3.37 16.08
CA GLU A 211 -17.23 -4.61 15.36
C GLU A 211 -18.04 -4.72 14.06
N VAL A 212 -17.34 -5.07 12.99
CA VAL A 212 -17.92 -5.34 11.68
C VAL A 212 -17.58 -6.77 11.31
N ALA A 213 -18.61 -7.55 11.05
CA ALA A 213 -18.48 -8.98 10.84
C ALA A 213 -18.71 -9.35 9.38
N CYS A 214 -17.82 -10.18 8.87
CA CYS A 214 -17.86 -10.74 7.54
C CYS A 214 -17.69 -12.26 7.60
N HIS A 215 -18.43 -13.01 6.78
CA HIS A 215 -18.21 -14.42 6.57
C HIS A 215 -17.22 -14.62 5.42
N VAL A 216 -16.13 -15.31 5.67
CA VAL A 216 -15.11 -15.59 4.65
C VAL A 216 -15.09 -17.08 4.35
N ASN A 217 -15.29 -17.46 3.09
CA ASN A 217 -15.10 -18.81 2.63
C ASN A 217 -13.60 -19.17 2.72
N ASN A 218 -13.28 -20.27 3.38
CA ASN A 218 -11.93 -20.69 3.72
C ASN A 218 -11.63 -22.09 3.16
N GLU A 219 -11.81 -22.28 1.85
CA GLU A 219 -11.68 -23.59 1.16
C GLU A 219 -10.27 -24.12 1.34
N GLY A 220 -9.31 -23.70 1.62
CA GLY A 220 -7.99 -24.30 1.88
C GLY A 220 -7.65 -24.37 3.36
N THR A 221 -8.57 -23.96 4.27
CA THR A 221 -8.32 -23.83 5.70
C THR A 221 -7.09 -22.98 6.05
N TRP A 222 -6.79 -22.00 5.18
CA TRP A 222 -5.61 -21.12 5.29
C TRP A 222 -5.77 -20.13 6.43
N LEU A 223 -6.98 -19.59 6.58
CA LEU A 223 -7.31 -18.69 7.66
C LEU A 223 -7.62 -19.48 8.92
N ARG A 224 -6.93 -19.14 9.99
CA ARG A 224 -7.11 -19.77 11.31
C ARG A 224 -7.56 -18.75 12.35
N PRO A 225 -8.40 -19.16 13.29
CA PRO A 225 -8.81 -18.30 14.40
C PRO A 225 -7.60 -17.69 15.12
N GLY A 226 -7.69 -16.40 15.47
CA GLY A 226 -6.61 -15.63 16.08
C GLY A 226 -5.68 -14.93 15.08
N MET A 227 -5.69 -15.28 13.79
CA MET A 227 -4.90 -14.57 12.78
C MET A 227 -5.35 -13.12 12.65
N ARG A 228 -4.38 -12.22 12.41
CA ARG A 228 -4.66 -10.83 12.07
C ARG A 228 -5.21 -10.75 10.65
N ALA A 229 -6.14 -9.82 10.46
CA ALA A 229 -6.72 -9.53 9.17
C ALA A 229 -6.83 -8.02 8.96
N GLU A 230 -6.68 -7.60 7.71
CA GLU A 230 -6.84 -6.23 7.25
C GLU A 230 -8.06 -6.17 6.35
N PHE A 231 -8.86 -5.14 6.53
CA PHE A 231 -10.14 -4.97 5.86
C PHE A 231 -10.13 -3.69 5.05
N ASN A 232 -10.50 -3.80 3.79
CA ASN A 232 -10.79 -2.66 2.92
C ASN A 232 -12.27 -2.71 2.58
N VAL A 233 -13.07 -1.94 3.31
CA VAL A 233 -14.52 -1.84 3.10
C VAL A 233 -14.80 -0.82 2.03
N VAL A 234 -15.50 -1.21 0.96
CA VAL A 234 -15.90 -0.29 -0.11
C VAL A 234 -17.06 0.57 0.38
N THR A 235 -16.80 1.84 0.61
CA THR A 235 -17.81 2.79 1.10
C THR A 235 -18.54 3.49 -0.03
N GLN A 236 -17.85 3.78 -1.13
CA GLN A 236 -18.42 4.43 -2.30
C GLN A 236 -17.72 3.97 -3.57
N LYS A 237 -18.47 3.91 -4.69
CA LYS A 237 -17.94 3.70 -6.03
C LYS A 237 -18.25 4.93 -6.86
N ARG A 238 -17.24 5.49 -7.52
CA ARG A 238 -17.35 6.60 -8.46
C ARG A 238 -16.86 6.15 -9.83
N ALA A 239 -17.66 6.39 -10.86
CA ALA A 239 -17.25 6.17 -12.24
C ALA A 239 -16.43 7.36 -12.73
N ASP A 240 -15.73 7.15 -13.84
CA ASP A 240 -15.03 8.20 -14.60
C ASP A 240 -14.03 9.01 -13.73
N VAL A 241 -13.26 8.30 -12.92
CA VAL A 241 -12.23 8.89 -12.04
C VAL A 241 -10.86 8.56 -12.62
N MET A 242 -10.07 9.61 -12.90
CA MET A 242 -8.67 9.44 -13.24
C MET A 242 -7.92 8.86 -12.05
N ALA A 243 -7.42 7.65 -12.16
CA ALA A 243 -6.72 6.97 -11.06
C ALA A 243 -5.52 6.18 -11.54
N VAL A 244 -4.45 6.25 -10.77
CA VAL A 244 -3.18 5.56 -11.05
C VAL A 244 -2.83 4.62 -9.90
N PRO A 245 -2.01 3.57 -10.12
CA PRO A 245 -1.48 2.74 -9.05
C PRO A 245 -0.77 3.58 -8.00
N ARG A 246 -0.95 3.22 -6.73
CA ARG A 246 -0.40 3.98 -5.60
C ARG A 246 1.12 4.14 -5.66
N GLU A 247 1.82 3.14 -6.19
CA GLU A 247 3.27 3.12 -6.35
C GLU A 247 3.81 4.15 -7.34
N ALA A 248 2.96 4.64 -8.27
CA ALA A 248 3.32 5.68 -9.22
C ALA A 248 3.47 7.06 -8.56
N VAL A 249 2.70 7.34 -7.49
CA VAL A 249 2.68 8.64 -6.84
C VAL A 249 3.86 8.78 -5.90
N GLN A 250 4.70 9.78 -6.16
CA GLN A 250 5.90 10.09 -5.41
C GLN A 250 5.74 11.40 -4.61
N GLY A 251 6.70 11.66 -3.71
CA GLY A 251 6.68 12.84 -2.84
C GLY A 251 5.78 12.68 -1.62
N ASP A 252 5.71 13.70 -0.79
CA ASP A 252 4.93 13.73 0.44
C ASP A 252 4.16 15.05 0.61
N GLY A 253 3.18 15.04 1.50
CA GLY A 253 2.38 16.22 1.82
C GLY A 253 1.77 16.88 0.59
N ALA A 254 2.14 18.17 0.37
CA ALA A 254 1.63 18.97 -0.72
C ALA A 254 2.43 18.84 -2.03
N GLU A 255 3.61 18.24 -1.99
CA GLU A 255 4.50 18.09 -3.15
C GLU A 255 4.39 16.68 -3.75
N ARG A 256 3.19 16.31 -4.22
CA ARG A 256 2.97 15.06 -4.92
C ARG A 256 3.25 15.22 -6.41
N PHE A 257 3.90 14.23 -6.99
CA PHE A 257 4.22 14.20 -8.41
C PHE A 257 4.22 12.77 -8.98
N LEU A 258 4.15 12.69 -10.30
CA LEU A 258 4.28 11.47 -11.08
C LEU A 258 5.41 11.64 -12.08
N TYR A 259 5.91 10.53 -12.60
CA TYR A 259 6.73 10.51 -13.80
C TYR A 259 5.89 10.01 -14.97
N VAL A 260 5.79 10.83 -16.00
CA VAL A 260 5.08 10.50 -17.26
C VAL A 260 6.12 10.31 -18.36
N ALA A 261 6.02 9.24 -19.11
CA ALA A 261 6.89 9.02 -20.27
C ALA A 261 6.55 10.03 -21.35
N ASP A 262 7.57 10.64 -21.95
CA ASP A 262 7.41 11.57 -23.07
C ASP A 262 7.12 10.77 -24.36
N ASP A 263 6.09 11.15 -25.11
CA ASP A 263 5.73 10.45 -26.35
C ASP A 263 6.63 10.79 -27.53
N GLY A 264 7.33 11.95 -27.49
CA GLY A 264 8.23 12.42 -28.54
C GLY A 264 9.69 11.98 -28.37
N ILE A 265 10.12 11.74 -27.13
CA ILE A 265 11.50 11.42 -26.81
C ILE A 265 11.58 10.06 -26.09
N PRO A 266 12.12 9.03 -26.74
CA PRO A 266 12.27 7.72 -26.11
C PRO A 266 13.08 7.78 -24.82
N ASN A 267 12.62 7.05 -23.78
CA ASN A 267 13.27 6.97 -22.47
C ASN A 267 13.42 8.31 -21.73
N ALA A 268 12.61 9.30 -22.09
CA ALA A 268 12.46 10.54 -21.36
C ALA A 268 11.24 10.46 -20.44
N PHE A 269 11.40 10.91 -19.19
CA PHE A 269 10.36 10.86 -18.15
C PHE A 269 10.21 12.22 -17.52
N VAL A 270 9.05 12.82 -17.70
CA VAL A 270 8.74 14.17 -17.21
C VAL A 270 8.17 14.06 -15.80
N LYS A 271 8.73 14.82 -14.86
CA LYS A 271 8.20 14.96 -13.51
C LYS A 271 7.03 15.94 -13.55
N VAL A 272 5.81 15.42 -13.33
CA VAL A 272 4.56 16.19 -13.37
C VAL A 272 4.01 16.35 -11.95
N PRO A 273 3.85 17.59 -11.45
CA PRO A 273 3.18 17.82 -10.17
C PRO A 273 1.69 17.49 -10.31
N VAL A 274 1.11 16.84 -9.29
CA VAL A 274 -0.28 16.40 -9.32
C VAL A 274 -1.02 16.75 -8.03
N VAL A 275 -2.31 17.02 -8.19
CA VAL A 275 -3.23 17.14 -7.06
C VAL A 275 -3.93 15.80 -6.87
N VAL A 276 -3.65 15.16 -5.75
CA VAL A 276 -4.27 13.87 -5.42
C VAL A 276 -5.62 14.05 -4.72
N GLY A 277 -6.51 13.09 -4.93
CA GLY A 277 -7.80 13.00 -4.27
C GLY A 277 -7.87 11.86 -3.28
N ALA A 278 -8.93 11.04 -3.39
CA ALA A 278 -9.11 9.87 -2.56
C ALA A 278 -8.04 8.80 -2.84
N VAL A 279 -7.70 8.04 -1.80
CA VAL A 279 -6.70 6.97 -1.87
C VAL A 279 -7.34 5.69 -1.39
N ASN A 280 -7.15 4.60 -2.11
CA ASN A 280 -7.53 3.26 -1.66
C ASN A 280 -6.31 2.35 -1.54
N GLY A 281 -6.52 1.07 -1.25
CA GLY A 281 -5.43 0.11 -1.05
C GLY A 281 -4.53 -0.11 -2.30
N ARG A 282 -5.02 0.22 -3.50
CA ARG A 282 -4.33 -0.05 -4.78
C ARG A 282 -4.04 1.19 -5.61
N SER A 283 -4.93 2.17 -5.59
CA SER A 283 -4.92 3.31 -6.49
C SER A 283 -5.08 4.63 -5.76
N VAL A 284 -4.66 5.69 -6.42
CA VAL A 284 -4.81 7.09 -5.99
C VAL A 284 -5.55 7.84 -7.08
N GLU A 285 -6.58 8.56 -6.70
CA GLU A 285 -7.28 9.51 -7.56
C GLU A 285 -6.40 10.70 -7.88
N ILE A 286 -6.30 11.08 -9.13
CA ILE A 286 -5.61 12.28 -9.59
C ILE A 286 -6.66 13.29 -10.05
N LYS A 287 -6.73 14.43 -9.36
CA LYS A 287 -7.69 15.50 -9.68
C LYS A 287 -7.16 16.45 -10.73
N GLU A 288 -5.86 16.73 -10.70
CA GLU A 288 -5.20 17.66 -11.63
C GLU A 288 -3.78 17.18 -11.93
N GLY A 289 -3.27 17.51 -13.11
CA GLY A 289 -1.90 17.28 -13.52
C GLY A 289 -1.68 16.02 -14.37
N LEU A 290 -2.75 15.29 -14.78
CA LEU A 290 -2.64 14.10 -15.60
C LEU A 290 -3.73 14.11 -16.66
N LEU A 291 -3.42 13.66 -17.87
CA LEU A 291 -4.37 13.54 -18.98
C LEU A 291 -4.65 12.06 -19.28
N PRO A 292 -5.84 11.74 -19.78
CA PRO A 292 -6.13 10.41 -20.31
C PRO A 292 -5.15 10.03 -21.42
N GLY A 293 -4.56 8.84 -21.34
CA GLY A 293 -3.57 8.35 -22.29
C GLY A 293 -2.11 8.56 -21.86
N ASP A 294 -1.86 9.37 -20.83
CA ASP A 294 -0.50 9.56 -20.29
C ASP A 294 0.08 8.23 -19.78
N LYS A 295 1.31 7.93 -20.15
CA LYS A 295 2.02 6.72 -19.68
C LYS A 295 2.76 7.01 -18.38
N VAL A 296 2.16 6.64 -17.27
CA VAL A 296 2.67 6.91 -15.93
C VAL A 296 3.60 5.79 -15.48
N VAL A 297 4.78 6.16 -14.97
CA VAL A 297 5.74 5.20 -14.40
C VAL A 297 5.24 4.69 -13.05
N THR A 298 5.13 3.39 -12.92
CA THR A 298 4.73 2.70 -11.68
C THR A 298 5.96 2.11 -10.99
N THR A 299 6.46 1.00 -11.48
CA THR A 299 7.66 0.37 -10.93
C THR A 299 8.91 1.19 -11.27
N GLY A 300 9.77 1.43 -10.29
CA GLY A 300 11.01 2.19 -10.45
C GLY A 300 10.83 3.72 -10.39
N ALA A 301 9.61 4.24 -10.24
CA ALA A 301 9.34 5.68 -10.14
C ALA A 301 10.16 6.40 -9.04
N TYR A 302 10.31 5.77 -7.87
CA TYR A 302 11.15 6.29 -6.80
C TYR A 302 12.63 6.42 -7.22
N SER A 303 13.15 5.44 -7.95
CA SER A 303 14.55 5.43 -8.41
C SER A 303 14.83 6.52 -9.44
N LEU A 304 13.83 6.90 -10.25
CA LEU A 304 13.96 8.02 -11.20
C LEU A 304 14.30 9.34 -10.53
N ALA A 305 13.82 9.59 -9.33
CA ALA A 305 14.12 10.82 -8.57
C ALA A 305 15.63 10.99 -8.29
N PHE A 306 16.37 9.89 -8.28
CA PHE A 306 17.82 9.88 -8.03
C PHE A 306 18.66 9.68 -9.32
N ALA A 307 18.07 9.12 -10.37
CA ALA A 307 18.76 8.84 -11.63
C ALA A 307 19.04 10.09 -12.49
N GLY A 308 18.23 11.14 -12.34
CA GLY A 308 18.25 12.35 -13.18
C GLY A 308 19.48 13.25 -13.06
N LYS A 309 20.49 12.88 -12.31
CA LYS A 309 21.69 13.70 -12.12
C LYS A 309 22.93 13.20 -12.87
N GLY A 310 22.79 12.68 -14.09
CA GLY A 310 23.99 12.39 -14.86
C GLY A 310 23.99 11.31 -15.94
N SER A 311 22.85 10.93 -16.52
CA SER A 311 22.85 9.80 -17.45
C SER A 311 22.89 10.16 -18.93
N VAL A 312 22.09 11.14 -19.40
CA VAL A 312 22.06 11.57 -20.80
C VAL A 312 21.68 13.03 -20.88
N SER A 313 22.30 13.81 -21.76
CA SER A 313 21.91 15.19 -21.98
C SER A 313 20.67 15.29 -22.88
N LEU A 314 19.92 16.41 -22.77
CA LEU A 314 18.80 16.70 -23.69
C LEU A 314 19.23 16.60 -25.15
N LYS A 315 20.41 17.11 -25.47
CA LYS A 315 21.02 17.05 -26.81
C LYS A 315 21.13 15.61 -27.30
N GLU A 316 21.76 14.72 -26.51
CA GLU A 316 21.93 13.31 -26.88
C GLU A 316 20.62 12.58 -27.04
N ALA A 317 19.64 12.89 -26.20
CA ALA A 317 18.31 12.29 -26.27
C ALA A 317 17.57 12.73 -27.56
N LEU A 318 17.63 14.00 -27.91
CA LEU A 318 17.00 14.55 -29.11
C LEU A 318 17.73 14.09 -30.40
N ASP A 319 19.06 14.03 -30.40
CA ASP A 319 19.86 13.52 -31.49
C ASP A 319 19.53 12.06 -31.80
N ALA A 320 19.34 11.24 -30.76
CA ALA A 320 18.93 9.84 -30.89
C ALA A 320 17.50 9.68 -31.38
N ALA A 321 16.58 10.56 -30.99
CA ALA A 321 15.16 10.50 -31.37
C ALA A 321 14.92 10.96 -32.81
N HIS A 322 15.59 12.04 -33.23
CA HIS A 322 15.31 12.71 -34.51
C HIS A 322 16.34 12.40 -35.61
N GLY A 323 17.47 11.78 -35.26
CA GLY A 323 18.51 11.40 -36.22
C GLY A 323 19.30 12.58 -36.82
N HIS A 324 19.24 13.76 -36.21
CA HIS A 324 20.01 14.95 -36.56
C HIS A 324 20.50 15.68 -35.31
N GLU A 325 21.54 16.51 -35.45
CA GLU A 325 22.18 17.17 -34.33
C GLU A 325 21.37 18.36 -33.78
N HIS A 326 21.30 18.44 -32.44
CA HIS A 326 20.69 19.54 -31.70
C HIS A 326 21.74 20.31 -30.88
N ASN A 327 21.41 21.54 -30.50
CA ASN A 327 22.19 22.32 -29.54
C ASN A 327 21.91 21.84 -28.10
N GLU A 328 22.71 22.26 -27.14
CA GLU A 328 22.52 21.93 -25.71
C GLU A 328 21.15 22.42 -25.15
N ASP A 329 20.53 23.41 -25.80
CA ASP A 329 19.21 23.97 -25.47
C ASP A 329 18.05 23.23 -26.16
N GLY A 330 18.33 22.18 -26.92
CA GLY A 330 17.34 21.39 -27.66
C GLY A 330 16.89 21.98 -29.00
N SER A 331 17.46 23.10 -29.42
CA SER A 331 17.18 23.67 -30.75
C SER A 331 17.94 22.92 -31.86
N GLU A 332 17.36 22.81 -33.05
CA GLU A 332 18.04 22.20 -34.20
C GLU A 332 19.26 23.02 -34.59
N VAL A 333 20.38 22.35 -34.90
CA VAL A 333 21.58 22.99 -35.45
C VAL A 333 21.27 23.50 -36.87
N SER A 334 21.21 24.81 -37.05
CA SER A 334 20.93 25.43 -38.35
C SER A 334 22.07 25.18 -39.33
N LYS A 335 21.73 25.14 -40.66
CA LYS A 335 22.71 24.92 -41.74
C LYS A 335 23.87 25.93 -41.70
N ASP A 336 23.61 27.15 -41.20
CA ASP A 336 24.62 28.21 -41.07
C ASP A 336 25.58 27.94 -39.89
N GLN A 337 25.17 27.25 -38.85
CA GLN A 337 26.03 26.81 -37.74
C GLN A 337 26.92 25.62 -38.12
N LYS A 338 26.43 24.72 -38.98
CA LYS A 338 27.29 23.64 -39.57
C LYS A 338 28.40 24.17 -40.47
N ALA A 339 28.18 25.29 -41.16
CA ALA A 339 29.17 25.89 -42.05
C ALA A 339 30.29 26.64 -41.29
N ALA A 340 30.03 27.08 -40.06
CA ALA A 340 31.01 27.79 -39.23
C ALA A 340 31.96 26.89 -38.44
N GLY A 341 31.69 25.56 -38.38
CA GLY A 341 32.45 24.58 -37.61
C GLY A 341 33.60 23.88 -38.36
N HIS A 342 33.74 24.11 -39.68
CA HIS A 342 34.85 23.55 -40.49
C HIS A 342 35.86 24.64 -40.88
N THR A 343 36.64 25.07 -39.94
CA THR A 343 37.97 25.63 -40.21
C THR A 343 39.01 24.69 -39.66
N GLU A 344 39.51 23.85 -40.56
CA GLU A 344 40.70 23.07 -40.33
C GLU A 344 41.87 24.01 -39.99
N GLY A 345 42.46 23.81 -38.86
CA GLY A 345 43.72 24.38 -38.44
C GLY A 345 44.68 23.28 -38.10
N ASP A 346 45.39 22.77 -39.10
CA ASP A 346 46.59 22.00 -38.91
C ASP A 346 47.61 22.75 -38.08
N GLY A 347 48.05 22.21 -36.97
CA GLY A 347 49.09 22.79 -36.12
C GLY A 347 49.51 21.84 -35.04
N HIS A 348 50.45 20.94 -35.41
CA HIS A 348 51.20 20.17 -34.42
C HIS A 348 52.00 21.09 -33.54
N ASP A 349 51.75 21.13 -32.24
CA ASP A 349 52.75 21.54 -31.26
C ASP A 349 52.66 20.69 -29.98
N HIS A 350 53.76 20.00 -29.67
CA HIS A 350 53.99 19.29 -28.45
C HIS A 350 54.47 20.26 -27.35
N GLY A 351 53.54 20.67 -26.47
CA GLY A 351 53.90 21.51 -25.34
C GLY A 351 53.22 21.01 -24.08
N GLY A 352 53.96 20.37 -23.20
CA GLY A 352 53.53 19.98 -21.87
C GLY A 352 53.08 21.17 -21.05
N SER A 353 51.80 21.22 -20.69
CA SER A 353 51.24 22.21 -19.78
C SER A 353 51.05 21.63 -18.41
N SER A 354 51.95 21.96 -17.52
CA SER A 354 51.82 21.82 -16.07
C SER A 354 50.60 22.62 -15.60
N ARG A 355 49.57 21.93 -15.15
CA ARG A 355 48.42 22.54 -14.49
C ARG A 355 48.87 23.23 -13.20
N LYS A 356 49.01 24.53 -13.22
CA LYS A 356 49.07 25.37 -12.00
C LYS A 356 47.73 25.28 -11.28
N LEU A 357 47.69 24.60 -10.13
CA LEU A 357 46.55 24.65 -9.24
C LEU A 357 46.34 26.10 -8.81
N SER A 358 45.15 26.63 -9.01
CA SER A 358 44.77 27.96 -8.57
C SER A 358 44.77 28.00 -7.03
N GLY A 359 45.30 29.07 -6.44
CA GLY A 359 45.46 29.23 -4.97
C GLY A 359 44.16 29.05 -4.16
N LEU A 360 42.99 29.13 -4.82
CA LEU A 360 41.70 28.96 -4.19
C LEU A 360 41.40 27.49 -3.79
N THR A 361 41.93 26.50 -4.60
CA THR A 361 41.73 25.06 -4.30
C THR A 361 42.63 24.59 -3.18
N LEU A 362 43.80 25.20 -3.01
CA LEU A 362 44.73 24.90 -1.92
C LEU A 362 44.19 25.36 -0.56
N PHE A 363 43.55 26.56 -0.50
CA PHE A 363 42.90 27.07 0.71
C PHE A 363 41.72 26.22 1.16
N SER A 364 40.95 25.67 0.24
CA SER A 364 39.80 24.79 0.55
C SER A 364 40.26 23.44 1.16
N LEU A 365 41.36 22.86 0.68
CA LEU A 365 41.91 21.59 1.22
C LEU A 365 42.50 21.77 2.62
N ILE A 366 43.18 22.88 2.88
CA ILE A 366 43.76 23.19 4.21
C ILE A 366 42.65 23.51 5.21
N GLY A 367 41.62 24.25 4.82
CA GLY A 367 40.47 24.55 5.69
C GLY A 367 39.70 23.32 6.15
N ASN A 368 39.45 22.34 5.24
CA ASN A 368 38.81 21.08 5.58
C ASN A 368 39.67 20.17 6.47
N GLY A 369 41.00 20.17 6.26
CA GLY A 369 41.94 19.45 7.12
C GLY A 369 41.94 19.95 8.56
N VAL A 370 41.95 21.25 8.78
CA VAL A 370 41.92 21.87 10.10
C VAL A 370 40.58 21.59 10.81
N LEU A 371 39.46 21.64 10.09
CA LEU A 371 38.15 21.36 10.66
C LEU A 371 38.04 19.91 11.14
N LEU A 372 38.59 18.97 10.38
CA LEU A 372 38.58 17.55 10.71
C LEU A 372 39.45 17.26 11.98
N VAL A 373 40.60 17.90 12.10
CA VAL A 373 41.45 17.78 13.29
C VAL A 373 40.75 18.38 14.53
N LEU A 374 40.07 19.53 14.41
CA LEU A 374 39.32 20.11 15.50
C LEU A 374 38.15 19.24 15.95
N LEU A 375 37.47 18.57 15.00
CA LEU A 375 36.37 17.65 15.29
C LEU A 375 36.85 16.40 16.04
N VAL A 376 38.00 15.83 15.66
CA VAL A 376 38.64 14.71 16.36
C VAL A 376 39.08 15.12 17.78
N ILE A 377 39.63 16.32 17.98
CA ILE A 377 39.99 16.81 19.31
C ILE A 377 38.75 17.03 20.18
N ALA A 378 37.64 17.52 19.60
CA ALA A 378 36.39 17.72 20.33
C ALA A 378 35.74 16.39 20.77
N THR A 379 35.83 15.33 19.95
CA THR A 379 35.33 14.00 20.30
C THR A 379 36.18 13.31 21.38
N LEU A 380 37.50 13.48 21.32
CA LEU A 380 38.41 12.91 22.31
C LEU A 380 38.35 13.63 23.68
N ARG A 381 37.85 14.89 23.74
CA ARG A 381 37.67 15.64 24.99
C ARG A 381 36.32 15.45 25.66
N ARG A 382 35.38 14.73 25.08
CA ARG A 382 34.13 14.37 25.75
C ARG A 382 34.40 13.29 26.79
N LYS A 383 34.48 13.70 28.07
CA LYS A 383 34.43 12.77 29.21
C LYS A 383 33.09 12.03 29.19
N PRO A 384 33.07 10.71 29.48
CA PRO A 384 31.79 10.01 29.66
C PRO A 384 31.08 10.63 30.88
N ALA A 385 29.81 10.96 30.70
CA ALA A 385 28.93 11.32 31.80
C ALA A 385 28.72 10.07 32.67
N THR A 386 29.13 10.15 33.92
CA THR A 386 28.81 9.15 34.95
C THR A 386 27.31 9.22 35.19
N GLU A 387 26.66 8.13 34.96
CA GLU A 387 25.26 7.88 35.23
C GLU A 387 25.14 7.64 36.73
N ASP A 388 24.69 8.65 37.50
CA ASP A 388 24.28 8.53 38.89
C ASP A 388 22.93 7.80 38.95
N ALA A 389 22.97 6.55 39.41
CA ALA A 389 21.78 5.79 39.77
C ALA A 389 21.26 6.31 41.14
N PRO A 390 19.96 6.56 41.30
CA PRO A 390 19.39 6.88 42.58
C PRO A 390 19.26 5.63 43.45
N ASP A 391 19.88 5.72 44.62
CA ASP A 391 19.90 4.78 45.73
C ASP A 391 18.48 4.51 46.28
N ALA A 392 18.06 3.27 46.30
CA ALA A 392 16.82 2.81 46.88
C ALA A 392 17.07 2.44 48.35
N SER A 393 16.89 3.39 49.26
CA SER A 393 16.87 3.12 50.69
C SER A 393 15.44 2.91 51.22
N SER A 394 15.22 1.69 51.62
CA SER A 394 14.43 1.19 52.75
C SER A 394 13.36 2.11 53.36
N THR A 395 12.12 1.70 53.29
CA THR A 395 11.18 1.90 54.40
C THR A 395 10.44 0.61 54.75
N LYS A 396 10.66 0.21 55.95
CA LYS A 396 10.11 -0.90 56.70
C LYS A 396 8.62 -0.69 56.96
N PRO A 397 7.77 -1.74 57.00
CA PRO A 397 6.37 -1.58 57.38
C PRO A 397 6.23 -1.61 58.90
N THR A 398 5.53 -0.63 59.44
CA THR A 398 5.04 -0.58 60.81
C THR A 398 3.70 -1.28 60.90
N SER A 399 3.61 -2.24 61.77
CA SER A 399 2.41 -2.92 62.25
C SER A 399 1.64 -2.05 63.25
N GLY A 400 0.33 -2.18 63.23
CA GLY A 400 -0.58 -1.71 64.27
C GLY A 400 -1.94 -1.49 63.63
N GLY A 401 -2.97 -2.17 63.86
CA GLY A 401 -3.55 -2.59 65.10
C GLY A 401 -5.01 -2.18 65.02
N ALA A 402 -5.88 -3.19 65.06
CA ALA A 402 -7.22 -3.23 65.70
C ALA A 402 -8.18 -2.02 65.53
N ASP A 403 -9.36 -2.16 65.01
CA ASP A 403 -10.60 -2.40 65.77
C ASP A 403 -11.85 -1.97 64.99
N ARG A 404 -12.83 -2.87 65.04
CA ARG A 404 -14.29 -2.71 65.17
C ARG A 404 -15.19 -2.02 64.16
N ALA A 405 -16.13 -2.84 63.80
CA ALA A 405 -17.61 -2.66 63.83
C ALA A 405 -18.22 -1.69 62.77
N GLU A 406 -19.00 -2.15 61.93
CA GLU A 406 -20.44 -2.52 61.85
C GLU A 406 -20.76 -3.18 60.51
#